data_aa49eef0d7a8b7a11cb9528c6a36d45c
#
_entry.id   aa49eef0d7a8b7a11cb9528c6a36d45c
#
_cell.length_a   1.000
_cell.length_b   1.000
_cell.length_c   1.000
_cell.angle_alpha   90.00
_cell.angle_beta   90.00
_cell.angle_gamma   90.00
#
_symmetry.space_group_name_H-M   'P 1'
#
loop_
_entity.id
_entity.type
_entity.pdbx_description
1 polymer ?
#
loop_
_entity_poly.entity_id
_entity_poly.type
_entity_poly.pdbx_seq_one_letter_code
_entity_poly.pdbx_strand_id
1 'polypeptide(L)'
;MILQLLVPVDGALPGPVLTEIAALYSTNHAFFELSGDFPDPDRITVEQVAASLADELAHDGAEILLARSAGRLVGLAATLDRNPAAAPGDDDPWIGLLLIDATAHREGYGRAVATLVEDRFRAAGRTGVQIAVLDNNPKGLAFWQSQGYSPVRRAKDRELGRDCTVLRKPLDTA
;
A
#
# COMPACT_ATOMS: atom_id res chain seq x y z
N MET A 1 -9.21 14.71 5.53
CA MET A 1 -8.91 13.50 4.74
C MET A 1 -9.66 12.31 5.32
N ILE A 2 -10.15 11.40 4.48
CA ILE A 2 -10.85 10.18 4.90
C ILE A 2 -10.24 8.98 4.16
N LEU A 3 -10.29 7.80 4.80
CA LEU A 3 -10.09 6.52 4.13
C LEU A 3 -11.46 5.89 3.79
N GLN A 4 -11.61 5.50 2.54
CA GLN A 4 -12.79 4.83 2.02
C GLN A 4 -12.39 3.42 1.58
N LEU A 5 -13.08 2.39 2.07
CA LEU A 5 -12.87 1.02 1.61
C LEU A 5 -13.36 0.87 0.16
N LEU A 6 -12.53 0.32 -0.70
CA LEU A 6 -12.92 -0.06 -2.05
C LEU A 6 -13.66 -1.39 -1.98
N VAL A 7 -14.94 -1.36 -2.30
CA VAL A 7 -15.80 -2.54 -2.27
C VAL A 7 -16.23 -2.89 -3.70
N PRO A 8 -16.03 -4.15 -4.15
CA PRO A 8 -16.60 -4.62 -5.41
C PRO A 8 -18.13 -4.51 -5.40
N VAL A 9 -18.71 -4.18 -6.56
CA VAL A 9 -20.15 -4.17 -6.78
C VAL A 9 -20.46 -5.25 -7.81
N ASP A 10 -21.35 -6.17 -7.49
CA ASP A 10 -21.70 -7.34 -8.33
C ASP A 10 -20.46 -8.15 -8.78
N GLY A 11 -19.45 -8.25 -7.90
CA GLY A 11 -18.21 -9.00 -8.15
C GLY A 11 -17.18 -8.26 -9.02
N ALA A 12 -17.41 -7.00 -9.37
CA ALA A 12 -16.49 -6.19 -10.15
C ALA A 12 -16.15 -4.87 -9.44
N LEU A 13 -14.95 -4.34 -9.69
CA LEU A 13 -14.57 -3.02 -9.20
C LEU A 13 -15.26 -1.93 -10.04
N PRO A 14 -15.78 -0.85 -9.40
CA PRO A 14 -16.49 0.20 -10.13
C PRO A 14 -15.60 0.93 -11.14
N GLY A 15 -16.03 0.99 -12.41
CA GLY A 15 -15.26 1.58 -13.50
C GLY A 15 -14.80 3.02 -13.27
N PRO A 16 -15.65 3.93 -12.77
CA PRO A 16 -15.23 5.31 -12.46
C PRO A 16 -14.10 5.37 -11.44
N VAL A 17 -14.14 4.51 -10.41
CA VAL A 17 -13.09 4.44 -9.37
C VAL A 17 -11.79 3.85 -9.96
N LEU A 18 -11.89 2.83 -10.81
CA LEU A 18 -10.72 2.29 -11.51
C LEU A 18 -10.03 3.34 -12.38
N THR A 19 -10.79 4.21 -13.04
CA THR A 19 -10.23 5.32 -13.82
C THR A 19 -9.48 6.33 -12.93
N GLU A 20 -10.02 6.66 -11.76
CA GLU A 20 -9.33 7.52 -10.79
C GLU A 20 -8.02 6.86 -10.27
N ILE A 21 -8.07 5.55 -9.99
CA ILE A 21 -6.88 4.81 -9.52
C ILE A 21 -5.83 4.71 -10.63
N ALA A 22 -6.23 4.45 -11.87
CA ALA A 22 -5.30 4.44 -13.00
C ALA A 22 -4.62 5.80 -13.20
N ALA A 23 -5.35 6.89 -13.05
CA ALA A 23 -4.77 8.24 -13.07
C ALA A 23 -3.76 8.45 -11.92
N LEU A 24 -4.08 7.99 -10.70
CA LEU A 24 -3.15 8.01 -9.56
C LEU A 24 -1.87 7.20 -9.86
N TYR A 25 -2.01 6.00 -10.41
CA TYR A 25 -0.88 5.14 -10.77
C TYR A 25 0.01 5.82 -11.80
N SER A 26 -0.58 6.44 -12.83
CA SER A 26 0.16 7.15 -13.89
C SER A 26 0.99 8.32 -13.37
N THR A 27 0.63 8.94 -12.24
CA THR A 27 1.47 9.97 -11.62
C THR A 27 2.72 9.40 -10.96
N ASN A 28 2.75 8.10 -10.68
CA ASN A 28 3.80 7.41 -9.93
C ASN A 28 4.77 6.60 -10.82
N HIS A 29 5.03 7.08 -12.03
CA HIS A 29 5.95 6.45 -13.00
C HIS A 29 7.26 5.98 -12.35
N ALA A 30 7.96 6.86 -11.62
CA ALA A 30 9.23 6.54 -11.00
C ALA A 30 9.16 5.37 -10.00
N PHE A 31 8.04 5.22 -9.27
CA PHE A 31 7.82 4.08 -8.39
C PHE A 31 7.64 2.79 -9.19
N PHE A 32 6.80 2.80 -10.22
CA PHE A 32 6.54 1.60 -11.02
C PHE A 32 7.73 1.20 -11.91
N GLU A 33 8.58 2.15 -12.30
CA GLU A 33 9.86 1.86 -12.92
C GLU A 33 10.80 1.09 -11.98
N LEU A 34 10.84 1.47 -10.69
CA LEU A 34 11.63 0.78 -9.66
C LEU A 34 11.06 -0.60 -9.34
N SER A 35 9.74 -0.71 -9.20
CA SER A 35 9.08 -1.93 -8.75
C SER A 35 8.99 -2.98 -9.85
N GLY A 36 8.82 -2.56 -11.10
CA GLY A 36 8.65 -3.47 -12.24
C GLY A 36 7.29 -4.18 -12.26
N ASP A 37 6.30 -3.67 -11.51
CA ASP A 37 4.97 -4.29 -11.41
C ASP A 37 4.18 -4.20 -12.71
N PHE A 38 4.51 -3.25 -13.57
CA PHE A 38 3.89 -3.07 -14.88
C PHE A 38 4.93 -3.10 -16.00
N PRO A 39 4.62 -3.72 -17.16
CA PRO A 39 5.55 -3.83 -18.28
C PRO A 39 6.00 -2.47 -18.84
N ASP A 40 5.11 -1.48 -18.83
CA ASP A 40 5.37 -0.12 -19.28
C ASP A 40 4.80 0.87 -18.27
N PRO A 41 5.64 1.46 -17.41
CA PRO A 41 5.20 2.41 -16.39
C PRO A 41 4.69 3.74 -16.96
N ASP A 42 4.94 4.03 -18.24
CA ASP A 42 4.39 5.19 -18.95
C ASP A 42 2.96 4.95 -19.46
N ARG A 43 2.51 3.69 -19.51
CA ARG A 43 1.24 3.28 -20.10
C ARG A 43 0.49 2.28 -19.24
N ILE A 44 0.25 2.63 -17.99
CA ILE A 44 -0.56 1.79 -17.08
C ILE A 44 -2.03 1.98 -17.45
N THR A 45 -2.67 0.89 -17.90
CA THR A 45 -4.08 0.93 -18.32
C THR A 45 -5.03 0.63 -17.18
N VAL A 46 -6.30 1.01 -17.35
CA VAL A 46 -7.38 0.71 -16.39
C VAL A 46 -7.53 -0.80 -16.18
N GLU A 47 -7.38 -1.59 -17.24
CA GLU A 47 -7.48 -3.05 -17.21
C GLU A 47 -6.32 -3.66 -16.39
N GLN A 48 -5.10 -3.15 -16.55
CA GLN A 48 -3.96 -3.58 -15.76
C GLN A 48 -4.14 -3.25 -14.27
N VAL A 49 -4.65 -2.06 -13.97
CA VAL A 49 -4.96 -1.66 -12.58
C VAL A 49 -6.05 -2.55 -12.01
N ALA A 50 -7.11 -2.81 -12.76
CA ALA A 50 -8.20 -3.70 -12.33
C ALA A 50 -7.69 -5.11 -12.02
N ALA A 51 -6.84 -5.67 -12.87
CA ALA A 51 -6.24 -6.98 -12.65
C ALA A 51 -5.35 -6.99 -11.37
N SER A 52 -4.48 -6.00 -11.23
CA SER A 52 -3.60 -5.87 -10.05
C SER A 52 -4.40 -5.77 -8.75
N LEU A 53 -5.45 -4.95 -8.72
CA LEU A 53 -6.30 -4.82 -7.52
C LEU A 53 -7.13 -6.08 -7.25
N ALA A 54 -7.55 -6.79 -8.29
CA ALA A 54 -8.25 -8.07 -8.13
C ALA A 54 -7.33 -9.15 -7.53
N ASP A 55 -6.07 -9.20 -7.96
CA ASP A 55 -5.06 -10.10 -7.40
C ASP A 55 -4.80 -9.79 -5.93
N GLU A 56 -4.68 -8.52 -5.55
CA GLU A 56 -4.55 -8.10 -4.15
C GLU A 56 -5.77 -8.52 -3.32
N LEU A 57 -6.98 -8.25 -3.81
CA LEU A 57 -8.22 -8.57 -3.10
C LEU A 57 -8.52 -10.08 -3.06
N ALA A 58 -7.82 -10.92 -3.83
CA ALA A 58 -7.92 -12.37 -3.75
C ALA A 58 -7.26 -12.97 -2.49
N HIS A 59 -6.41 -12.21 -1.80
CA HIS A 59 -5.84 -12.63 -0.53
C HIS A 59 -6.85 -12.48 0.61
N ASP A 60 -6.88 -13.47 1.50
CA ASP A 60 -7.72 -13.42 2.70
C ASP A 60 -7.34 -12.21 3.59
N GLY A 61 -8.34 -11.45 4.01
CA GLY A 61 -8.13 -10.26 4.83
C GLY A 61 -7.53 -9.05 4.11
N ALA A 62 -7.49 -9.08 2.76
CA ALA A 62 -7.02 -7.94 1.98
C ALA A 62 -8.06 -6.83 1.90
N GLU A 63 -7.62 -5.60 2.05
CA GLU A 63 -8.41 -4.39 1.86
C GLU A 63 -7.67 -3.38 0.98
N ILE A 64 -8.40 -2.71 0.10
CA ILE A 64 -7.92 -1.53 -0.62
C ILE A 64 -8.60 -0.31 -0.04
N LEU A 65 -7.82 0.62 0.46
CA LEU A 65 -8.24 1.85 1.11
C LEU A 65 -7.93 3.06 0.22
N LEU A 66 -8.95 3.80 -0.16
CA LEU A 66 -8.83 5.01 -0.98
C LEU A 66 -8.72 6.23 -0.06
N ALA A 67 -7.63 6.97 -0.15
CA ALA A 67 -7.44 8.21 0.60
C ALA A 67 -8.00 9.38 -0.20
N ARG A 68 -9.03 10.05 0.34
CA ARG A 68 -9.66 11.21 -0.28
C ARG A 68 -9.48 12.47 0.54
N SER A 69 -9.15 13.57 -0.13
CA SER A 69 -9.07 14.92 0.45
C SER A 69 -9.91 15.86 -0.40
N ALA A 70 -10.88 16.53 0.21
CA ALA A 70 -11.85 17.39 -0.49
C ALA A 70 -12.51 16.68 -1.71
N GLY A 71 -12.85 15.41 -1.58
CA GLY A 71 -13.47 14.60 -2.63
C GLY A 71 -12.51 14.01 -3.66
N ARG A 72 -11.29 14.54 -3.79
CA ARG A 72 -10.26 14.05 -4.73
C ARG A 72 -9.54 12.82 -4.16
N LEU A 73 -9.29 11.82 -4.99
CA LEU A 73 -8.40 10.71 -4.66
C LEU A 73 -6.96 11.25 -4.61
N VAL A 74 -6.32 11.14 -3.44
CA VAL A 74 -4.94 11.61 -3.22
C VAL A 74 -3.97 10.48 -2.90
N GLY A 75 -4.48 9.29 -2.66
CA GLY A 75 -3.65 8.12 -2.40
C GLY A 75 -4.47 6.84 -2.25
N LEU A 76 -3.74 5.74 -2.15
CA LEU A 76 -4.28 4.40 -1.98
C LEU A 76 -3.37 3.61 -1.05
N ALA A 77 -3.96 2.76 -0.21
CA ALA A 77 -3.23 1.74 0.53
C ALA A 77 -3.86 0.36 0.30
N ALA A 78 -3.02 -0.64 0.04
CA ALA A 78 -3.40 -2.05 0.08
C ALA A 78 -2.91 -2.64 1.40
N THR A 79 -3.78 -3.29 2.14
CA THR A 79 -3.48 -3.85 3.45
C THR A 79 -3.95 -5.30 3.54
N LEU A 80 -3.30 -6.07 4.41
CA LEU A 80 -3.64 -7.45 4.75
C LEU A 80 -3.70 -7.58 6.26
N ASP A 81 -4.62 -8.41 6.75
CA ASP A 81 -4.70 -8.74 8.18
C ASP A 81 -3.43 -9.43 8.70
N ARG A 82 -2.71 -10.09 7.82
CA ARG A 82 -1.46 -10.79 8.09
C ARG A 82 -0.65 -10.93 6.79
N ASN A 83 0.68 -10.84 6.90
CA ASN A 83 1.55 -11.18 5.77
C ASN A 83 1.42 -12.67 5.42
N PRO A 84 1.05 -13.03 4.18
CA PRO A 84 0.95 -14.43 3.75
C PRO A 84 2.26 -15.22 3.87
N ALA A 85 3.39 -14.52 3.88
CA ALA A 85 4.73 -15.09 4.05
C ALA A 85 5.25 -15.01 5.50
N ALA A 86 4.39 -14.64 6.47
CA ALA A 86 4.78 -14.54 7.86
C ALA A 86 5.18 -15.88 8.46
N ALA A 87 6.16 -15.87 9.33
CA ALA A 87 6.52 -17.03 10.13
C ALA A 87 5.38 -17.38 11.12
N PRO A 88 5.28 -18.64 11.58
CA PRO A 88 4.35 -18.99 12.63
C PRO A 88 4.54 -18.08 13.86
N GLY A 89 3.43 -17.51 14.36
CA GLY A 89 3.42 -16.57 15.48
C GLY A 89 3.67 -15.10 15.12
N ASP A 90 3.92 -14.80 13.85
CA ASP A 90 3.93 -13.42 13.34
C ASP A 90 2.55 -13.10 12.79
N ASP A 91 1.73 -12.45 13.62
CA ASP A 91 0.34 -12.10 13.31
C ASP A 91 0.16 -10.59 13.04
N ASP A 92 1.25 -9.86 12.82
CA ASP A 92 1.17 -8.45 12.50
C ASP A 92 0.45 -8.23 11.14
N PRO A 93 -0.43 -7.25 11.05
CA PRO A 93 -0.98 -6.80 9.79
C PRO A 93 0.11 -6.23 8.88
N TRP A 94 -0.21 -6.17 7.61
CA TRP A 94 0.72 -5.84 6.55
C TRP A 94 0.20 -4.69 5.69
N ILE A 95 1.07 -3.72 5.40
CA ILE A 95 0.83 -2.73 4.35
C ILE A 95 1.60 -3.17 3.11
N GLY A 96 0.87 -3.70 2.12
CA GLY A 96 1.46 -4.17 0.87
C GLY A 96 1.83 -3.04 -0.08
N LEU A 97 1.00 -2.00 -0.11
CA LEU A 97 1.22 -0.80 -0.93
C LEU A 97 0.71 0.43 -0.20
N LEU A 98 1.44 1.53 -0.28
CA LEU A 98 0.96 2.87 0.03
C LEU A 98 1.45 3.81 -1.08
N LEU A 99 0.52 4.34 -1.83
CA LEU A 99 0.79 5.20 -2.98
C LEU A 99 0.08 6.53 -2.81
N ILE A 100 0.81 7.62 -3.04
CA ILE A 100 0.27 8.98 -3.00
C ILE A 100 0.42 9.59 -4.39
N ASP A 101 -0.59 10.34 -4.83
CA ASP A 101 -0.51 11.13 -6.05
C ASP A 101 0.82 11.92 -6.07
N ALA A 102 1.67 11.64 -7.06
CA ALA A 102 3.00 12.22 -7.11
C ALA A 102 2.97 13.76 -7.22
N THR A 103 1.89 14.31 -7.78
CA THR A 103 1.70 15.77 -7.86
C THR A 103 1.41 16.42 -6.50
N ALA A 104 1.04 15.60 -5.50
CA ALA A 104 0.77 16.01 -4.13
C ALA A 104 1.83 15.49 -3.12
N HIS A 105 2.98 15.04 -3.62
CA HIS A 105 4.08 14.66 -2.74
C HIS A 105 4.59 15.87 -1.92
N ARG A 106 5.09 15.60 -0.71
CA ARG A 106 5.59 16.58 0.27
C ARG A 106 4.52 17.50 0.89
N GLU A 107 3.25 17.29 0.60
CA GLU A 107 2.12 17.98 1.24
C GLU A 107 1.65 17.28 2.55
N GLY A 108 2.36 16.25 2.98
CA GLY A 108 2.05 15.50 4.20
C GLY A 108 1.04 14.37 4.04
N TYR A 109 0.48 14.16 2.85
CA TYR A 109 -0.52 13.11 2.60
C TYR A 109 0.00 11.70 2.92
N GLY A 110 1.24 11.37 2.58
CA GLY A 110 1.81 10.05 2.89
C GLY A 110 1.79 9.74 4.39
N ARG A 111 2.23 10.70 5.21
CA ARG A 111 2.16 10.56 6.68
C ARG A 111 0.73 10.41 7.16
N ALA A 112 -0.17 11.25 6.67
CA ALA A 112 -1.55 11.23 7.10
C ALA A 112 -2.27 9.92 6.72
N VAL A 113 -2.00 9.37 5.52
CA VAL A 113 -2.54 8.05 5.11
C VAL A 113 -1.96 6.94 5.98
N ALA A 114 -0.64 6.92 6.20
CA ALA A 114 0.00 5.92 7.05
C ALA A 114 -0.60 5.94 8.47
N THR A 115 -0.77 7.13 9.07
CA THR A 115 -1.40 7.29 10.39
C THR A 115 -2.83 6.74 10.40
N LEU A 116 -3.66 7.07 9.41
CA LEU A 116 -5.04 6.58 9.35
C LEU A 116 -5.11 5.05 9.19
N VAL A 117 -4.21 4.45 8.43
CA VAL A 117 -4.10 2.98 8.30
C VAL A 117 -3.69 2.36 9.63
N GLU A 118 -2.68 2.93 10.29
CA GLU A 118 -2.23 2.48 11.62
C GLU A 118 -3.33 2.60 12.67
N ASP A 119 -4.13 3.68 12.65
CA ASP A 119 -5.25 3.87 13.57
C ASP A 119 -6.34 2.81 13.37
N ARG A 120 -6.58 2.36 12.12
CA ARG A 120 -7.47 1.22 11.86
C ARG A 120 -6.94 -0.06 12.50
N PHE A 121 -5.64 -0.33 12.39
CA PHE A 121 -5.03 -1.50 13.03
C PHE A 121 -5.06 -1.39 14.57
N ARG A 122 -4.81 -0.22 15.15
CA ARG A 122 -4.97 0.02 16.60
C ARG A 122 -6.41 -0.24 17.06
N ALA A 123 -7.39 0.27 16.32
CA ALA A 123 -8.80 0.06 16.62
C ALA A 123 -9.21 -1.43 16.53
N ALA A 124 -8.52 -2.21 15.69
CA ALA A 124 -8.67 -3.67 15.61
C ALA A 124 -7.83 -4.44 16.66
N GLY A 125 -7.21 -3.74 17.62
CA GLY A 125 -6.43 -4.36 18.70
C GLY A 125 -5.06 -4.89 18.27
N ARG A 126 -4.54 -4.44 17.12
CA ARG A 126 -3.22 -4.86 16.64
C ARG A 126 -2.11 -4.09 17.36
N THR A 127 -1.05 -4.80 17.72
CA THR A 127 0.09 -4.26 18.50
C THR A 127 1.32 -3.93 17.65
N GLY A 128 1.26 -4.19 16.37
CA GLY A 128 2.32 -3.88 15.41
C GLY A 128 1.79 -3.87 14.00
N VAL A 129 2.60 -3.39 13.07
CA VAL A 129 2.34 -3.43 11.63
C VAL A 129 3.66 -3.58 10.90
N GLN A 130 3.66 -4.32 9.82
CA GLN A 130 4.83 -4.54 8.98
C GLN A 130 4.61 -4.05 7.54
N ILE A 131 5.72 -3.75 6.89
CA ILE A 131 5.82 -3.41 5.46
C ILE A 131 7.09 -4.02 4.88
N ALA A 132 7.17 -4.13 3.56
CA ALA A 132 8.44 -4.34 2.86
C ALA A 132 8.77 -3.13 1.97
N VAL A 133 10.04 -2.79 1.91
CA VAL A 133 10.56 -1.79 0.99
C VAL A 133 11.61 -2.46 0.11
N LEU A 134 11.46 -2.30 -1.21
CA LEU A 134 12.45 -2.79 -2.16
C LEU A 134 13.80 -2.11 -1.93
N ASP A 135 14.89 -2.86 -2.03
CA ASP A 135 16.23 -2.35 -1.75
C ASP A 135 16.68 -1.22 -2.70
N ASN A 136 16.12 -1.20 -3.91
CA ASN A 136 16.35 -0.13 -4.89
C ASN A 136 15.47 1.12 -4.65
N ASN A 137 14.72 1.19 -3.53
CA ASN A 137 13.86 2.32 -3.16
C ASN A 137 14.32 3.00 -1.86
N PRO A 138 15.47 3.68 -1.85
CA PRO A 138 15.97 4.36 -0.65
C PRO A 138 15.05 5.48 -0.16
N LYS A 139 14.27 6.11 -1.04
CA LYS A 139 13.30 7.14 -0.65
C LYS A 139 12.13 6.55 0.14
N GLY A 140 11.64 5.38 -0.27
CA GLY A 140 10.62 4.64 0.46
C GLY A 140 11.14 4.21 1.84
N LEU A 141 12.37 3.70 1.90
CA LEU A 141 13.00 3.33 3.18
C LEU A 141 13.09 4.52 4.13
N ALA A 142 13.60 5.66 3.66
CA ALA A 142 13.72 6.88 4.47
C ALA A 142 12.34 7.40 4.93
N PHE A 143 11.32 7.33 4.06
CA PHE A 143 9.96 7.70 4.43
C PHE A 143 9.45 6.85 5.59
N TRP A 144 9.49 5.52 5.49
CA TRP A 144 8.97 4.63 6.52
C TRP A 144 9.75 4.72 7.83
N GLN A 145 11.08 4.85 7.76
CA GLN A 145 11.88 5.12 8.96
C GLN A 145 11.48 6.44 9.64
N SER A 146 11.17 7.47 8.88
CA SER A 146 10.66 8.75 9.42
C SER A 146 9.28 8.63 10.08
N GLN A 147 8.51 7.58 9.74
CA GLN A 147 7.24 7.25 10.38
C GLN A 147 7.39 6.33 11.61
N GLY A 148 8.63 5.97 12.01
CA GLY A 148 8.91 5.14 13.18
C GLY A 148 8.98 3.64 12.89
N TYR A 149 9.08 3.24 11.64
CA TYR A 149 9.34 1.85 11.27
C TYR A 149 10.83 1.54 11.36
N SER A 150 11.17 0.36 11.87
CA SER A 150 12.55 -0.11 11.98
C SER A 150 12.74 -1.42 11.23
N PRO A 151 13.88 -1.62 10.55
CA PRO A 151 14.19 -2.87 9.86
C PRO A 151 14.21 -4.05 10.84
N VAL A 152 13.56 -5.15 10.45
CA VAL A 152 13.50 -6.39 11.25
C VAL A 152 14.10 -7.59 10.53
N ARG A 153 14.05 -7.65 9.20
CA ARG A 153 14.65 -8.73 8.42
C ARG A 153 14.80 -8.39 6.94
N ARG A 154 15.65 -9.14 6.26
CA ARG A 154 15.75 -9.16 4.80
C ARG A 154 14.83 -10.22 4.24
N ALA A 155 14.26 -9.97 3.07
CA ALA A 155 13.39 -10.91 2.39
C ALA A 155 13.49 -10.77 0.86
N LYS A 156 12.85 -11.68 0.15
CA LYS A 156 12.53 -11.53 -1.27
C LYS A 156 11.01 -11.42 -1.42
N ASP A 157 10.54 -10.51 -2.27
CA ASP A 157 9.13 -10.48 -2.57
C ASP A 157 8.72 -11.76 -3.32
N ARG A 158 7.44 -12.12 -3.19
CA ARG A 158 6.93 -13.40 -3.70
C ARG A 158 6.66 -13.40 -5.19
N GLU A 159 6.38 -12.24 -5.77
CA GLU A 159 5.94 -12.12 -7.16
C GLU A 159 7.12 -12.14 -8.12
N LEU A 160 8.11 -11.28 -7.90
CA LEU A 160 9.24 -11.09 -8.79
C LEU A 160 10.58 -11.48 -8.17
N GLY A 161 10.61 -11.94 -6.90
CA GLY A 161 11.82 -12.35 -6.21
C GLY A 161 12.82 -11.21 -5.95
N ARG A 162 12.34 -9.96 -5.89
CA ARG A 162 13.16 -8.77 -5.65
C ARG A 162 13.62 -8.72 -4.21
N ASP A 163 14.85 -8.28 -3.99
CA ASP A 163 15.37 -8.07 -2.63
C ASP A 163 14.65 -6.90 -1.95
N CYS A 164 14.23 -7.12 -0.71
CA CYS A 164 13.55 -6.11 0.09
C CYS A 164 13.93 -6.20 1.57
N THR A 165 13.74 -5.09 2.25
CA THR A 165 13.85 -4.97 3.70
C THR A 165 12.47 -4.90 4.30
N VAL A 166 12.16 -5.80 5.23
CA VAL A 166 10.94 -5.77 6.03
C VAL A 166 11.18 -4.87 7.24
N LEU A 167 10.25 -3.93 7.43
CA LEU A 167 10.25 -3.03 8.57
C LEU A 167 9.00 -3.27 9.42
N ARG A 168 9.12 -2.99 10.72
CA ARG A 168 8.04 -3.11 11.69
C ARG A 168 7.92 -1.81 12.49
N LYS A 169 6.68 -1.43 12.80
CA LYS A 169 6.37 -0.39 13.78
C LYS A 169 5.50 -0.99 14.87
N PRO A 170 5.89 -0.88 16.16
CA PRO A 170 4.98 -1.14 17.27
C PRO A 170 3.79 -0.16 17.22
N LEU A 171 2.60 -0.65 17.48
CA LEU A 171 1.39 0.16 17.63
C LEU A 171 1.03 0.15 19.11
N ASP A 172 1.14 1.29 19.77
CA ASP A 172 0.68 1.41 21.15
C ASP A 172 -0.86 1.24 21.15
N THR A 173 -1.33 0.26 21.90
CA THR A 173 -2.76 0.13 22.20
C THR A 173 -3.10 1.19 23.24
N ALA A 174 -4.06 2.04 22.90
CA ALA A 174 -4.57 3.05 23.83
C ALA A 174 -5.23 2.41 25.06
#